data_638ed7a2534346b4921dc7e891da8fdc
#
_entry.id   638ed7a2534346b4921dc7e891da8fdc
#
_cell.length_a   1.000
_cell.length_b   1.000
_cell.length_c   1.000
_cell.angle_alpha   90.00
_cell.angle_beta   90.00
_cell.angle_gamma   90.00
#
_symmetry.space_group_name_H-M   'P 1'
#
loop_
_entity.id
_entity.type
_entity.pdbx_description
1 polymer ?
#
loop_
_entity_poly.entity_id
_entity_poly.type
_entity_poly.pdbx_seq_one_letter_code
_entity_poly.pdbx_strand_id
1 'polypeptide(L)'
;LLKLMQEYPYAEISVKQIIMETSLARKTFYLNFRSKDDVLESILNELIREYTEALSKENVDPLTVIFSFCDKNKAFLSLLHKNKMLYLLLLRLNEFLPEYSKTEDMSSNPFAKLMGELEPDYLIAFNVGAIWNVLFKWIDRGMVDSLDSIQETLKKYLKRISA
;
A
#
# COMPACT_ATOMS: atom_id res chain seq x y z
N LEU A 1 -16.61 7.10 5.26
CA LEU A 1 -15.47 7.16 6.18
C LEU A 1 -14.40 8.13 5.66
N LEU A 2 -13.84 7.94 4.45
CA LEU A 2 -12.72 8.74 3.93
C LEU A 2 -13.02 10.24 3.89
N LYS A 3 -14.24 10.64 3.55
CA LYS A 3 -14.65 12.04 3.57
C LYS A 3 -14.58 12.62 4.99
N LEU A 4 -15.08 11.90 5.99
CA LEU A 4 -14.98 12.31 7.40
C LEU A 4 -13.53 12.42 7.88
N MET A 5 -12.63 11.53 7.44
CA MET A 5 -11.20 11.58 7.77
C MET A 5 -10.49 12.84 7.22
N GLN A 6 -11.03 13.51 6.20
CA GLN A 6 -10.50 14.78 5.72
C GLN A 6 -10.76 15.92 6.73
N GLU A 7 -11.89 15.86 7.43
CA GLU A 7 -12.38 16.91 8.33
C GLU A 7 -12.00 16.63 9.79
N TYR A 8 -12.04 15.35 10.20
CA TYR A 8 -11.88 14.93 11.60
C TYR A 8 -10.71 13.94 11.75
N PRO A 9 -10.00 13.95 12.90
CA PRO A 9 -9.09 12.88 13.26
C PRO A 9 -9.83 11.54 13.28
N TYR A 10 -9.19 10.48 12.76
CA TYR A 10 -9.82 9.15 12.70
C TYR A 10 -10.36 8.68 14.07
N ALA A 11 -9.62 8.95 15.14
CA ALA A 11 -10.03 8.57 16.50
C ALA A 11 -11.39 9.16 16.92
N GLU A 12 -11.72 10.36 16.45
CA GLU A 12 -12.94 11.09 16.80
C GLU A 12 -14.15 10.71 15.94
N ILE A 13 -13.93 9.98 14.81
CA ILE A 13 -15.01 9.56 13.93
C ILE A 13 -15.79 8.42 14.58
N SER A 14 -17.11 8.58 14.66
CA SER A 14 -18.05 7.58 15.14
C SER A 14 -18.80 6.88 13.99
N VAL A 15 -19.28 5.66 14.24
CA VAL A 15 -20.17 4.95 13.30
C VAL A 15 -21.43 5.75 12.99
N LYS A 16 -21.94 6.52 13.97
CA LYS A 16 -23.11 7.41 13.76
C LYS A 16 -22.84 8.44 12.67
N GLN A 17 -21.68 9.09 12.68
CA GLN A 17 -21.30 10.06 11.65
C GLN A 17 -21.16 9.37 10.27
N ILE A 18 -20.60 8.17 10.20
CA ILE A 18 -20.48 7.41 8.94
C ILE A 18 -21.87 7.12 8.36
N ILE A 19 -22.80 6.68 9.19
CA ILE A 19 -24.19 6.39 8.80
C ILE A 19 -24.89 7.66 8.31
N MET A 20 -24.73 8.78 9.02
CA MET A 20 -25.32 10.06 8.63
C MET A 20 -24.75 10.54 7.28
N GLU A 21 -23.45 10.45 7.10
CA GLU A 21 -22.77 10.87 5.86
C GLU A 21 -23.18 10.05 4.62
N THR A 22 -23.51 8.78 4.82
CA THR A 22 -23.88 7.85 3.74
C THR A 22 -25.38 7.72 3.54
N SER A 23 -26.22 8.31 4.41
CA SER A 23 -27.67 8.13 4.44
C SER A 23 -28.12 6.66 4.51
N LEU A 24 -27.25 5.77 4.99
CA LEU A 24 -27.58 4.36 5.15
C LEU A 24 -28.44 4.14 6.39
N ALA A 25 -29.35 3.15 6.33
CA ALA A 25 -30.02 2.68 7.55
C ALA A 25 -28.99 2.03 8.50
N ARG A 26 -29.11 2.30 9.79
CA ARG A 26 -28.20 1.74 10.82
C ARG A 26 -28.12 0.20 10.74
N LYS A 27 -29.24 -0.47 10.48
CA LYS A 27 -29.29 -1.92 10.28
C LYS A 27 -28.42 -2.37 9.10
N THR A 28 -28.47 -1.64 7.99
CA THR A 28 -27.67 -1.93 6.80
C THR A 28 -26.17 -1.80 7.07
N PHE A 29 -25.75 -0.80 7.85
CA PHE A 29 -24.35 -0.68 8.27
C PHE A 29 -23.91 -1.93 9.03
N TYR A 30 -24.63 -2.32 10.08
CA TYR A 30 -24.26 -3.45 10.94
C TYR A 30 -24.45 -4.84 10.32
N LEU A 31 -25.11 -4.94 9.17
CA LEU A 31 -25.09 -6.16 8.35
C LEU A 31 -23.75 -6.41 7.66
N ASN A 32 -22.97 -5.32 7.39
CA ASN A 32 -21.72 -5.41 6.64
C ASN A 32 -20.49 -5.13 7.51
N PHE A 33 -20.58 -4.26 8.52
CA PHE A 33 -19.47 -3.79 9.33
C PHE A 33 -19.84 -3.74 10.81
N ARG A 34 -18.92 -4.14 11.67
CA ARG A 34 -19.09 -4.08 13.13
C ARG A 34 -18.64 -2.75 13.69
N SER A 35 -17.65 -2.11 13.03
CA SER A 35 -16.97 -0.90 13.49
C SER A 35 -16.52 -0.02 12.31
N LYS A 36 -16.00 1.17 12.61
CA LYS A 36 -15.31 2.00 11.63
C LYS A 36 -13.99 1.37 11.18
N ASP A 37 -13.38 0.55 12.05
CA ASP A 37 -12.13 -0.13 11.74
C ASP A 37 -12.37 -1.22 10.69
N ASP A 38 -13.48 -1.97 10.76
CA ASP A 38 -13.87 -2.92 9.71
C ASP A 38 -14.07 -2.24 8.36
N VAL A 39 -14.63 -1.01 8.35
CA VAL A 39 -14.78 -0.22 7.11
C VAL A 39 -13.42 0.15 6.54
N LEU A 40 -12.50 0.62 7.39
CA LEU A 40 -11.15 0.97 6.95
C LEU A 40 -10.39 -0.27 6.46
N GLU A 41 -10.50 -1.37 7.19
CA GLU A 41 -9.91 -2.66 6.79
C GLU A 41 -10.40 -3.13 5.42
N SER A 42 -11.71 -3.03 5.16
CA SER A 42 -12.27 -3.34 3.85
C SER A 42 -11.69 -2.47 2.74
N ILE A 43 -11.48 -1.18 2.99
CA ILE A 43 -10.85 -0.26 2.03
C ILE A 43 -9.39 -0.65 1.78
N LEU A 44 -8.64 -0.96 2.83
CA LEU A 44 -7.24 -1.39 2.72
C LEU A 44 -7.12 -2.71 1.96
N ASN A 45 -7.99 -3.68 2.24
CA ASN A 45 -7.99 -4.97 1.55
C ASN A 45 -8.29 -4.80 0.06
N GLU A 46 -9.25 -3.95 -0.31
CA GLU A 46 -9.53 -3.64 -1.71
C GLU A 46 -8.33 -2.99 -2.40
N LEU A 47 -7.64 -2.08 -1.72
CA LEU A 47 -6.45 -1.42 -2.22
C LEU A 47 -5.30 -2.42 -2.47
N ILE A 48 -5.08 -3.35 -1.55
CA ILE A 48 -4.07 -4.40 -1.71
C ILE A 48 -4.45 -5.35 -2.84
N ARG A 49 -5.73 -5.70 -2.99
CA ARG A 49 -6.22 -6.51 -4.10
C ARG A 49 -5.94 -5.85 -5.46
N GLU A 50 -6.25 -4.56 -5.61
CA GLU A 50 -5.91 -3.81 -6.83
C GLU A 50 -4.40 -3.84 -7.13
N TYR A 51 -3.57 -3.71 -6.09
CA TYR A 51 -2.12 -3.75 -6.22
C TYR A 51 -1.63 -5.13 -6.67
N THR A 52 -2.09 -6.21 -6.04
CA THR A 52 -1.70 -7.57 -6.41
C THR A 52 -2.19 -7.97 -7.80
N GLU A 53 -3.41 -7.58 -8.18
CA GLU A 53 -3.92 -7.76 -9.54
C GLU A 53 -3.06 -7.01 -10.59
N ALA A 54 -2.51 -5.85 -10.23
CA ALA A 54 -1.61 -5.13 -11.12
C ALA A 54 -0.23 -5.82 -11.23
N LEU A 55 0.23 -6.46 -10.16
CA LEU A 55 1.48 -7.24 -10.16
C LEU A 55 1.36 -8.54 -10.97
N SER A 56 0.18 -9.18 -10.98
CA SER A 56 -0.06 -10.46 -11.68
C SER A 56 -0.13 -10.35 -13.21
N LYS A 57 -0.04 -9.14 -13.76
CA LYS A 57 -0.02 -8.96 -15.21
C LYS A 57 1.32 -9.40 -15.80
N GLU A 58 1.29 -10.04 -16.97
CA GLU A 58 2.51 -10.47 -17.66
C GLU A 58 3.47 -9.31 -17.95
N ASN A 59 4.75 -9.55 -17.78
CA ASN A 59 5.85 -8.63 -18.12
C ASN A 59 5.80 -7.26 -17.43
N VAL A 60 5.21 -7.16 -16.24
CA VAL A 60 5.26 -5.91 -15.47
C VAL A 60 6.54 -5.80 -14.64
N ASP A 61 7.05 -4.60 -14.52
CA ASP A 61 8.12 -4.26 -13.59
C ASP A 61 7.51 -3.90 -12.23
N PRO A 62 7.79 -4.67 -11.16
CA PRO A 62 7.20 -4.42 -9.83
C PRO A 62 7.43 -3.00 -9.30
N LEU A 63 8.58 -2.39 -9.61
CA LEU A 63 8.83 -1.00 -9.24
C LEU A 63 7.87 -0.05 -9.95
N THR A 64 7.63 -0.25 -11.23
CA THR A 64 6.67 0.55 -11.99
C THR A 64 5.27 0.40 -11.43
N VAL A 65 4.87 -0.83 -11.07
CA VAL A 65 3.54 -1.09 -10.48
C VAL A 65 3.36 -0.33 -9.18
N ILE A 66 4.31 -0.43 -8.22
CA ILE A 66 4.16 0.24 -6.92
C ILE A 66 4.18 1.76 -7.05
N PHE A 67 5.02 2.34 -7.92
CA PHE A 67 5.05 3.79 -8.10
C PHE A 67 3.79 4.31 -8.79
N SER A 68 3.28 3.61 -9.82
CA SER A 68 2.00 3.95 -10.47
C SER A 68 0.82 3.81 -9.51
N PHE A 69 0.84 2.79 -8.66
CA PHE A 69 -0.15 2.59 -7.60
C PHE A 69 -0.16 3.74 -6.59
N CYS A 70 1.02 4.19 -6.14
CA CYS A 70 1.14 5.33 -5.24
C CYS A 70 0.69 6.63 -5.88
N ASP A 71 1.00 6.84 -7.17
CA ASP A 71 0.55 8.01 -7.92
C ASP A 71 -0.98 8.08 -8.02
N LYS A 72 -1.60 6.97 -8.39
CA LYS A 72 -3.06 6.81 -8.45
C LYS A 72 -3.74 7.09 -7.10
N ASN A 73 -3.11 6.69 -6.00
CA ASN A 73 -3.70 6.70 -4.67
C ASN A 73 -3.18 7.83 -3.75
N LYS A 74 -2.55 8.88 -4.31
CA LYS A 74 -1.96 10.00 -3.55
C LYS A 74 -2.89 10.59 -2.48
N ALA A 75 -4.15 10.82 -2.83
CA ALA A 75 -5.12 11.42 -1.92
C ALA A 75 -5.37 10.52 -0.69
N PHE A 76 -5.48 9.21 -0.91
CA PHE A 76 -5.67 8.24 0.17
C PHE A 76 -4.42 8.09 1.04
N LEU A 77 -3.24 8.02 0.42
CA LEU A 77 -1.95 7.96 1.13
C LEU A 77 -1.75 9.20 2.00
N SER A 78 -2.05 10.39 1.47
CA SER A 78 -2.01 11.66 2.23
C SER A 78 -2.97 11.63 3.42
N LEU A 79 -4.16 11.06 3.23
CA LEU A 79 -5.16 10.94 4.28
C LEU A 79 -4.71 9.99 5.40
N LEU A 80 -4.14 8.84 5.06
CA LEU A 80 -3.54 7.94 6.04
C LEU A 80 -2.36 8.58 6.76
N HIS A 81 -1.51 9.32 6.05
CA HIS A 81 -0.38 10.04 6.64
C HIS A 81 -0.84 11.08 7.65
N LYS A 82 -1.81 11.94 7.28
CA LYS A 82 -2.44 12.93 8.15
C LYS A 82 -2.97 12.31 9.45
N ASN A 83 -3.53 11.10 9.36
CA ASN A 83 -4.09 10.37 10.50
C ASN A 83 -3.07 9.44 11.19
N LYS A 84 -1.77 9.47 10.80
CA LYS A 84 -0.70 8.62 11.34
C LYS A 84 -0.97 7.11 11.18
N MET A 85 -1.63 6.73 10.10
CA MET A 85 -2.12 5.37 9.86
C MET A 85 -1.46 4.70 8.63
N LEU A 86 -0.43 5.31 8.02
CA LEU A 86 0.29 4.72 6.88
C LEU A 86 0.86 3.33 7.18
N TYR A 87 1.26 3.07 8.44
CA TYR A 87 1.79 1.77 8.87
C TYR A 87 0.83 0.61 8.62
N LEU A 88 -0.49 0.87 8.55
CA LEU A 88 -1.48 -0.16 8.25
C LEU A 88 -1.29 -0.77 6.87
N LEU A 89 -0.88 0.04 5.87
CA LEU A 89 -0.53 -0.48 4.54
C LEU A 89 0.71 -1.37 4.58
N LEU A 90 1.73 -0.97 5.34
CA LEU A 90 2.94 -1.79 5.52
C LEU A 90 2.61 -3.15 6.15
N LEU A 91 1.77 -3.16 7.21
CA LEU A 91 1.33 -4.41 7.83
C LEU A 91 0.60 -5.31 6.83
N ARG A 92 -0.34 -4.75 6.06
CA ARG A 92 -1.08 -5.50 5.03
C ARG A 92 -0.19 -6.04 3.92
N LEU A 93 0.78 -5.25 3.45
CA LEU A 93 1.74 -5.72 2.45
C LEU A 93 2.57 -6.90 2.97
N ASN A 94 3.03 -6.85 4.22
CA ASN A 94 3.77 -7.95 4.84
C ASN A 94 2.91 -9.21 5.09
N GLU A 95 1.60 -9.07 5.24
CA GLU A 95 0.68 -10.21 5.35
C GLU A 95 0.37 -10.84 3.98
N PHE A 96 0.16 -10.02 2.96
CA PHE A 96 -0.31 -10.46 1.65
C PHE A 96 0.79 -10.94 0.71
N LEU A 97 1.92 -10.24 0.65
CA LEU A 97 2.95 -10.54 -0.36
C LEU A 97 3.66 -11.89 -0.17
N PRO A 98 3.86 -12.42 1.04
CA PRO A 98 4.37 -13.78 1.20
C PRO A 98 3.47 -14.85 0.58
N GLU A 99 2.16 -14.72 0.74
CA GLU A 99 1.19 -15.65 0.13
C GLU A 99 1.14 -15.49 -1.40
N TYR A 100 1.16 -14.24 -1.87
CA TYR A 100 1.22 -13.94 -3.30
C TYR A 100 2.49 -14.51 -3.95
N SER A 101 3.65 -14.40 -3.31
CA SER A 101 4.92 -14.89 -3.85
C SER A 101 4.98 -16.40 -4.02
N LYS A 102 4.16 -17.16 -3.29
CA LYS A 102 4.05 -18.63 -3.45
C LYS A 102 3.34 -19.04 -4.73
N THR A 103 2.52 -18.15 -5.29
CA THR A 103 1.70 -18.41 -6.50
C THR A 103 2.33 -17.88 -7.78
N GLU A 104 3.36 -17.06 -7.68
CA GLU A 104 3.97 -16.34 -8.81
C GLU A 104 5.44 -16.69 -9.00
N ASP A 105 5.89 -16.67 -10.25
CA ASP A 105 7.31 -16.83 -10.56
C ASP A 105 8.09 -15.55 -10.24
N MET A 106 8.79 -15.58 -9.11
CA MET A 106 9.61 -14.47 -8.63
C MET A 106 10.99 -14.38 -9.31
N SER A 107 11.33 -15.27 -10.24
CA SER A 107 12.65 -15.32 -10.89
C SER A 107 13.01 -14.04 -11.66
N SER A 108 12.02 -13.31 -12.14
CA SER A 108 12.17 -12.02 -12.82
C SER A 108 12.33 -10.84 -11.88
N ASN A 109 12.09 -11.02 -10.57
CA ASN A 109 12.18 -9.93 -9.59
C ASN A 109 13.64 -9.50 -9.42
N PRO A 110 14.00 -8.23 -9.70
CA PRO A 110 15.38 -7.76 -9.58
C PRO A 110 15.93 -7.87 -8.15
N PHE A 111 15.10 -7.83 -7.14
CA PHE A 111 15.49 -8.00 -5.74
C PHE A 111 15.79 -9.46 -5.40
N ALA A 112 15.07 -10.43 -6.01
CA ALA A 112 15.36 -11.84 -5.79
C ALA A 112 16.77 -12.22 -6.26
N LYS A 113 17.26 -11.61 -7.34
CA LYS A 113 18.63 -11.82 -7.85
C LYS A 113 19.73 -11.30 -6.94
N LEU A 114 19.43 -10.22 -6.17
CA LEU A 114 20.38 -9.60 -5.24
C LEU A 114 20.62 -10.41 -3.97
N MET A 115 19.63 -11.19 -3.56
CA MET A 115 19.57 -11.79 -2.23
C MET A 115 19.56 -13.33 -2.27
N GLY A 116 19.96 -13.91 -3.37
CA GLY A 116 19.93 -15.32 -3.86
C GLY A 116 19.89 -16.48 -2.88
N GLU A 117 20.27 -16.32 -1.61
CA GLU A 117 20.24 -17.36 -0.58
C GLU A 117 19.32 -17.01 0.61
N LEU A 118 18.61 -15.87 0.56
CA LEU A 118 17.70 -15.50 1.64
C LEU A 118 16.38 -16.27 1.51
N GLU A 119 15.87 -16.72 2.66
CA GLU A 119 14.51 -17.27 2.74
C GLU A 119 13.50 -16.28 2.14
N PRO A 120 12.52 -16.74 1.34
CA PRO A 120 11.59 -15.86 0.61
C PRO A 120 10.90 -14.81 1.50
N ASP A 121 10.52 -15.17 2.73
CA ASP A 121 9.85 -14.27 3.66
C ASP A 121 10.75 -13.09 4.09
N TYR A 122 12.04 -13.34 4.32
CA TYR A 122 13.01 -12.29 4.63
C TYR A 122 13.30 -11.41 3.42
N LEU A 123 13.35 -12.01 2.22
CA LEU A 123 13.53 -11.27 0.98
C LEU A 123 12.38 -10.30 0.75
N ILE A 124 11.14 -10.77 0.94
CA ILE A 124 9.93 -9.93 0.80
C ILE A 124 9.96 -8.81 1.84
N ALA A 125 10.19 -9.14 3.10
CA ALA A 125 10.22 -8.15 4.18
C ALA A 125 11.28 -7.06 3.93
N PHE A 126 12.47 -7.44 3.45
CA PHE A 126 13.53 -6.48 3.08
C PHE A 126 13.08 -5.57 1.94
N ASN A 127 12.55 -6.12 0.86
CA ASN A 127 12.12 -5.37 -0.32
C ASN A 127 10.96 -4.44 0.00
N VAL A 128 9.95 -4.94 0.72
CA VAL A 128 8.81 -4.15 1.19
C VAL A 128 9.31 -3.01 2.07
N GLY A 129 10.17 -3.30 3.05
CA GLY A 129 10.72 -2.29 3.94
C GLY A 129 11.54 -1.22 3.23
N ALA A 130 12.39 -1.62 2.27
CA ALA A 130 13.21 -0.69 1.51
C ALA A 130 12.35 0.26 0.66
N ILE A 131 11.43 -0.28 -0.14
CA ILE A 131 10.54 0.53 -0.99
C ILE A 131 9.59 1.37 -0.13
N TRP A 132 9.04 0.78 0.94
CA TRP A 132 8.16 1.48 1.87
C TRP A 132 8.83 2.73 2.47
N ASN A 133 10.07 2.63 2.92
CA ASN A 133 10.77 3.78 3.50
C ASN A 133 11.01 4.91 2.48
N VAL A 134 11.27 4.56 1.22
CA VAL A 134 11.37 5.56 0.14
C VAL A 134 10.03 6.25 -0.09
N LEU A 135 8.94 5.48 -0.21
CA LEU A 135 7.60 6.02 -0.40
C LEU A 135 7.11 6.82 0.82
N PHE A 136 7.37 6.32 2.02
CA PHE A 136 7.07 7.05 3.26
C PHE A 136 7.75 8.42 3.27
N LYS A 137 9.04 8.45 2.91
CA LYS A 137 9.80 9.71 2.84
C LYS A 137 9.24 10.67 1.78
N TRP A 138 8.81 10.15 0.64
CA TRP A 138 8.16 10.94 -0.40
C TRP A 138 6.83 11.53 0.08
N ILE A 139 5.99 10.73 0.77
CA ILE A 139 4.72 11.16 1.34
C ILE A 139 4.96 12.23 2.44
N ASP A 140 5.90 11.97 3.35
CA ASP A 140 6.29 12.86 4.45
C ASP A 140 6.75 14.24 3.95
N ARG A 141 7.39 14.28 2.77
CA ARG A 141 7.81 15.53 2.08
C ARG A 141 6.68 16.19 1.28
N GLY A 142 5.44 15.74 1.41
CA GLY A 142 4.28 16.30 0.71
C GLY A 142 4.17 15.89 -0.76
N MET A 143 4.81 14.79 -1.16
CA MET A 143 4.73 14.21 -2.52
C MET A 143 5.17 15.18 -3.64
N VAL A 144 6.10 16.07 -3.34
CA VAL A 144 6.57 17.12 -4.30
C VAL A 144 7.57 16.60 -5.31
N ASP A 145 8.34 15.57 -4.96
CA ASP A 145 9.32 14.98 -5.86
C ASP A 145 8.61 14.14 -6.94
N SER A 146 9.16 14.12 -8.15
CA SER A 146 8.64 13.28 -9.24
C SER A 146 8.88 11.80 -8.91
N LEU A 147 7.81 11.00 -8.93
CA LEU A 147 7.91 9.55 -8.75
C LEU A 147 8.75 8.89 -9.85
N ASP A 148 8.68 9.37 -11.08
CA ASP A 148 9.50 8.86 -12.19
C ASP A 148 10.99 9.07 -11.90
N SER A 149 11.39 10.23 -11.39
CA SER A 149 12.76 10.52 -11.00
C SER A 149 13.27 9.61 -9.88
N ILE A 150 12.42 9.37 -8.87
CA ILE A 150 12.74 8.45 -7.76
C ILE A 150 12.88 7.03 -8.30
N GLN A 151 11.95 6.58 -9.13
CA GLN A 151 11.94 5.24 -9.73
C GLN A 151 13.20 5.00 -10.60
N GLU A 152 13.55 5.96 -11.47
CA GLU A 152 14.76 5.88 -12.30
C GLU A 152 16.02 5.78 -11.45
N THR A 153 16.10 6.57 -10.39
CA THR A 153 17.26 6.55 -9.49
C THR A 153 17.38 5.20 -8.80
N LEU A 154 16.28 4.63 -8.32
CA LEU A 154 16.26 3.30 -7.72
C LEU A 154 16.66 2.21 -8.73
N LYS A 155 16.14 2.26 -9.96
CA LYS A 155 16.51 1.31 -11.02
C LYS A 155 18.02 1.37 -11.34
N LYS A 156 18.58 2.56 -11.43
CA LYS A 156 20.05 2.75 -11.64
C LYS A 156 20.85 2.18 -10.47
N TYR A 157 20.41 2.41 -9.23
CA TYR A 157 21.05 1.89 -8.04
C TYR A 157 21.01 0.35 -8.02
N LEU A 158 19.85 -0.25 -8.21
CA LEU A 158 19.67 -1.71 -8.23
C LEU A 158 20.55 -2.37 -9.31
N LYS A 159 20.64 -1.80 -10.51
CA LYS A 159 21.52 -2.32 -11.57
C LYS A 159 23.00 -2.31 -11.18
N ARG A 160 23.45 -1.32 -10.39
CA ARG A 160 24.85 -1.24 -9.94
C ARG A 160 25.22 -2.28 -8.90
N ILE A 161 24.26 -2.65 -8.02
CA ILE A 161 24.54 -3.61 -6.95
C ILE A 161 24.28 -5.05 -7.39
N SER A 162 23.61 -5.28 -8.54
CA SER A 162 23.38 -6.60 -9.13
C SER A 162 24.39 -6.96 -10.25
N ALA A 163 25.33 -6.09 -10.54
CA ALA A 163 26.41 -6.29 -11.52
C ALA A 163 27.69 -6.82 -10.87
#